data_605e7ef1f83f087d7e9c7bcb98d48e8a
#
_entry.id   605e7ef1f83f087d7e9c7bcb98d48e8a
#
_cell.length_a   1.000
_cell.length_b   1.000
_cell.length_c   1.000
_cell.angle_alpha   90.00
_cell.angle_beta   90.00
_cell.angle_gamma   90.00
#
_symmetry.space_group_name_H-M   'P 1'
#
loop_
_entity.id
_entity.type
_entity.pdbx_description
1 polymer ?
#
loop_
_entity_poly.entity_id
_entity_poly.type
_entity_poly.pdbx_seq_one_letter_code
_entity_poly.pdbx_strand_id
1 'polypeptide(L)'
;MKKKLRVILVWTLISFLLQYGVYSILNNEVQKVMAPTTVANTTPITLQLKATIPSSDLTNIQISYAKDYLAYTEKGALKVFNLKKNKVVFQKEAPSANDKTLGVLLYQWLPDRNTLLYFYARKNPDPVTYVTVYPPKTTIQVTAPTPDPNLVVPKTEDPNQTIVQEVPKTVTKEVTVAPHIEKRYGNPQITELYSLEFPNSDEDTAPDDRFNQTINNFPAGGKIKKLVVSTCTNLMYLTVNNPSTELLLEIDVMKNVRTLSKSGETIDNMAASDRYGTLFLDSKEGSTHQVIAWDGTKRQIVSENNNDQILGIKDGKVYIGEVQNNELVKIKTTSDLIHMTKKPALTTEWEGTIPLNNNVRTLIGAQGQMIVYDQQTAYIVTAGRLTEVKLHGDENYVSDDGAELVQLSKQGVSTLVELQPL
;
A
#
# COMPACT_ATOMS: atom_id res chain seq x y z
N MET A 1 -35.36 -1.27 -53.85
CA MET A 1 -34.12 -1.08 -53.00
C MET A 1 -34.11 0.25 -52.25
N LYS A 2 -34.28 1.43 -52.86
CA LYS A 2 -34.18 2.75 -52.24
C LYS A 2 -35.06 2.98 -51.00
N LYS A 3 -36.32 2.44 -50.96
CA LYS A 3 -37.22 2.57 -49.80
C LYS A 3 -36.72 1.75 -48.58
N LYS A 4 -36.23 0.53 -48.76
CA LYS A 4 -35.68 -0.33 -47.69
C LYS A 4 -34.43 0.29 -47.08
N LEU A 5 -33.55 0.88 -47.92
CA LEU A 5 -32.33 1.53 -47.46
C LEU A 5 -32.64 2.77 -46.59
N ARG A 6 -33.64 3.59 -46.95
CA ARG A 6 -34.09 4.73 -46.13
C ARG A 6 -34.65 4.29 -44.78
N VAL A 7 -35.42 3.20 -44.73
CA VAL A 7 -35.94 2.69 -43.45
C VAL A 7 -34.80 2.20 -42.54
N ILE A 8 -33.82 1.48 -43.08
CA ILE A 8 -32.65 1.05 -42.30
C ILE A 8 -31.88 2.27 -41.79
N LEU A 9 -31.65 3.28 -42.61
CA LEU A 9 -30.91 4.48 -42.23
C LEU A 9 -31.63 5.27 -41.10
N VAL A 10 -32.96 5.37 -41.18
CA VAL A 10 -33.76 6.01 -40.13
C VAL A 10 -33.66 5.23 -38.79
N TRP A 11 -33.80 3.89 -38.83
CA TRP A 11 -33.68 3.07 -37.62
C TRP A 11 -32.28 3.11 -37.01
N THR A 12 -31.24 3.12 -37.87
CA THR A 12 -29.85 3.27 -37.41
C THR A 12 -29.65 4.62 -36.72
N LEU A 13 -30.19 5.70 -37.30
CA LEU A 13 -30.09 7.05 -36.69
C LEU A 13 -30.82 7.15 -35.36
N ILE A 14 -32.03 6.56 -35.26
CA ILE A 14 -32.77 6.45 -34.01
C ILE A 14 -31.97 5.66 -32.95
N SER A 15 -31.37 4.54 -33.35
CA SER A 15 -30.54 3.74 -32.46
C SER A 15 -29.35 4.53 -31.91
N PHE A 16 -28.66 5.27 -32.76
CA PHE A 16 -27.55 6.14 -32.34
C PHE A 16 -28.00 7.25 -31.37
N LEU A 17 -29.14 7.87 -31.64
CA LEU A 17 -29.69 8.91 -30.76
C LEU A 17 -30.08 8.33 -29.39
N LEU A 18 -30.69 7.15 -29.35
CA LEU A 18 -31.00 6.46 -28.10
C LEU A 18 -29.73 6.06 -27.33
N GLN A 19 -28.75 5.49 -28.01
CA GLN A 19 -27.47 5.15 -27.40
C GLN A 19 -26.78 6.39 -26.85
N TYR A 20 -26.72 7.49 -27.60
CA TYR A 20 -26.16 8.75 -27.15
C TYR A 20 -26.89 9.31 -25.92
N GLY A 21 -28.22 9.25 -25.92
CA GLY A 21 -29.03 9.65 -24.77
C GLY A 21 -28.73 8.83 -23.51
N VAL A 22 -28.70 7.50 -23.65
CA VAL A 22 -28.36 6.60 -22.53
C VAL A 22 -26.92 6.84 -22.05
N TYR A 23 -25.98 6.96 -22.96
CA TYR A 23 -24.59 7.27 -22.61
C TYR A 23 -24.44 8.62 -21.90
N SER A 24 -25.16 9.64 -22.36
CA SER A 24 -25.13 10.97 -21.75
C SER A 24 -25.70 10.95 -20.32
N ILE A 25 -26.78 10.21 -20.10
CA ILE A 25 -27.37 10.05 -18.76
C ILE A 25 -26.44 9.27 -17.86
N LEU A 26 -25.91 8.12 -18.32
CA LEU A 26 -24.97 7.31 -17.57
C LEU A 26 -23.68 8.08 -17.25
N ASN A 27 -23.12 8.81 -18.23
CA ASN A 27 -21.94 9.62 -18.00
C ASN A 27 -22.19 10.73 -16.98
N ASN A 28 -23.38 11.34 -16.98
CA ASN A 28 -23.74 12.37 -16.02
C ASN A 28 -23.92 11.78 -14.60
N GLU A 29 -24.50 10.58 -14.48
CA GLU A 29 -24.61 9.88 -13.18
C GLU A 29 -23.23 9.38 -12.70
N VAL A 30 -22.43 8.82 -13.59
CA VAL A 30 -21.04 8.43 -13.28
C VAL A 30 -20.22 9.66 -12.88
N GLN A 31 -20.34 10.78 -13.58
CA GLN A 31 -19.66 12.03 -13.17
C GLN A 31 -20.14 12.57 -11.83
N LYS A 32 -21.43 12.39 -11.47
CA LYS A 32 -21.92 12.76 -10.12
C LYS A 32 -21.36 11.86 -9.03
N VAL A 33 -21.20 10.57 -9.32
CA VAL A 33 -20.62 9.58 -8.38
C VAL A 33 -19.08 9.69 -8.32
N MET A 34 -18.46 10.00 -9.46
CA MET A 34 -17.00 10.18 -9.57
C MET A 34 -16.56 11.64 -9.46
N ALA A 35 -17.46 12.61 -9.49
CA ALA A 35 -17.12 13.95 -9.03
C ALA A 35 -16.55 13.76 -7.62
N PRO A 36 -15.34 14.29 -7.32
CA PRO A 36 -14.88 14.35 -5.96
C PRO A 36 -16.05 14.95 -5.20
N THR A 37 -16.53 14.21 -4.21
CA THR A 37 -17.64 14.65 -3.36
C THR A 37 -17.27 16.09 -3.04
N THR A 38 -17.99 17.04 -3.63
CA THR A 38 -17.76 18.46 -3.32
C THR A 38 -17.82 18.45 -1.84
N VAL A 39 -16.70 18.68 -1.22
CA VAL A 39 -16.51 18.71 0.22
C VAL A 39 -17.77 19.36 0.73
N ALA A 40 -18.63 18.56 1.36
CA ALA A 40 -19.78 19.11 2.05
C ALA A 40 -19.16 20.29 2.78
N ASN A 41 -19.70 21.49 2.60
CA ASN A 41 -19.20 22.69 3.24
C ASN A 41 -19.06 22.38 4.73
N THR A 42 -18.02 21.65 5.07
CA THR A 42 -17.54 21.57 6.43
C THR A 42 -17.11 22.99 6.67
N THR A 43 -17.93 23.74 7.41
CA THR A 43 -17.54 25.01 7.98
C THR A 43 -16.09 24.85 8.39
N PRO A 44 -15.13 25.60 7.82
CA PRO A 44 -13.74 25.46 8.18
C PRO A 44 -13.71 25.47 9.69
N ILE A 45 -13.06 24.47 10.30
CA ILE A 45 -12.92 24.44 11.75
C ILE A 45 -12.24 25.76 12.07
N THR A 46 -13.04 26.72 12.53
CA THR A 46 -12.57 28.06 12.80
C THR A 46 -11.54 27.97 13.92
N LEU A 47 -10.48 28.71 13.80
CA LEU A 47 -9.30 29.06 14.59
C LEU A 47 -9.25 28.71 16.09
N GLN A 48 -10.19 27.98 16.69
CA GLN A 48 -10.34 27.84 18.14
C GLN A 48 -10.67 26.43 18.62
N LEU A 49 -10.46 25.38 17.82
CA LEU A 49 -10.61 24.05 18.39
C LEU A 49 -9.44 23.80 19.30
N LYS A 50 -9.70 23.90 20.60
CA LYS A 50 -8.76 23.58 21.67
C LYS A 50 -9.25 22.36 22.40
N ALA A 51 -8.40 21.37 22.53
CA ALA A 51 -8.68 20.15 23.25
C ALA A 51 -7.52 19.82 24.18
N THR A 52 -7.80 19.17 25.30
CA THR A 52 -6.76 18.76 26.26
C THR A 52 -6.75 17.24 26.36
N ILE A 53 -5.67 16.64 25.92
CA ILE A 53 -5.46 15.19 26.05
C ILE A 53 -4.80 14.92 27.40
N PRO A 54 -5.35 14.02 28.25
CA PRO A 54 -4.81 13.72 29.58
C PRO A 54 -3.58 12.81 29.51
N SER A 55 -2.60 13.20 28.72
CA SER A 55 -1.30 12.54 28.56
C SER A 55 -0.28 13.51 27.97
N SER A 56 0.97 13.37 28.35
CA SER A 56 2.10 14.16 27.83
C SER A 56 3.06 13.35 26.95
N ASP A 57 2.83 12.03 26.80
CA ASP A 57 3.71 11.10 26.08
C ASP A 57 3.02 10.58 24.82
N LEU A 58 2.71 11.52 23.92
CA LEU A 58 2.05 11.23 22.64
C LEU A 58 3.10 11.07 21.56
N THR A 59 2.94 10.06 20.69
CA THR A 59 3.81 9.84 19.54
C THR A 59 2.98 9.50 18.30
N ASN A 60 3.56 9.65 17.09
CA ASN A 60 2.94 9.35 15.81
C ASN A 60 1.59 10.03 15.59
N ILE A 61 1.50 11.29 15.92
CA ILE A 61 0.25 12.06 15.93
C ILE A 61 -0.23 12.29 14.49
N GLN A 62 -1.51 12.04 14.25
CA GLN A 62 -2.17 12.27 12.99
C GLN A 62 -3.59 12.79 13.21
N ILE A 63 -4.01 13.79 12.42
CA ILE A 63 -5.36 14.33 12.47
C ILE A 63 -6.23 13.68 11.39
N SER A 64 -7.52 13.48 11.69
CA SER A 64 -8.50 12.93 10.75
C SER A 64 -8.82 13.88 9.59
N TYR A 65 -9.43 13.35 8.54
CA TYR A 65 -9.86 14.13 7.38
C TYR A 65 -10.77 15.30 7.77
N ALA A 66 -11.77 15.07 8.61
CA ALA A 66 -12.68 16.14 9.09
C ALA A 66 -12.06 16.97 10.24
N LYS A 67 -10.82 16.67 10.68
CA LYS A 67 -10.06 17.43 11.70
C LYS A 67 -10.70 17.45 13.08
N ASP A 68 -11.55 16.49 13.35
CA ASP A 68 -12.33 16.35 14.60
C ASP A 68 -11.85 15.18 15.47
N TYR A 69 -10.96 14.32 14.92
CA TYR A 69 -10.32 13.23 15.64
C TYR A 69 -8.80 13.31 15.53
N LEU A 70 -8.12 12.98 16.61
CA LEU A 70 -6.66 12.86 16.66
C LEU A 70 -6.28 11.42 16.99
N ALA A 71 -5.54 10.76 16.10
CA ALA A 71 -4.94 9.46 16.37
C ALA A 71 -3.51 9.65 16.90
N TYR A 72 -3.14 8.88 17.91
CA TYR A 72 -1.79 8.91 18.50
C TYR A 72 -1.45 7.57 19.15
N THR A 73 -0.16 7.35 19.36
CA THR A 73 0.34 6.22 20.14
C THR A 73 0.75 6.69 21.53
N GLU A 74 0.27 6.00 22.55
CA GLU A 74 0.69 6.18 23.94
C GLU A 74 1.05 4.82 24.55
N LYS A 75 2.27 4.69 25.07
CA LYS A 75 2.79 3.44 25.69
C LYS A 75 2.60 2.19 24.81
N GLY A 76 2.67 2.36 23.47
CA GLY A 76 2.48 1.28 22.50
C GLY A 76 1.03 0.97 22.11
N ALA A 77 0.04 1.62 22.73
CA ALA A 77 -1.37 1.52 22.36
C ALA A 77 -1.73 2.61 21.34
N LEU A 78 -2.48 2.26 20.32
CA LEU A 78 -3.15 3.23 19.44
C LEU A 78 -4.37 3.76 20.15
N LYS A 79 -4.49 5.09 20.23
CA LYS A 79 -5.66 5.78 20.75
C LYS A 79 -6.19 6.78 19.75
N VAL A 80 -7.51 6.97 19.73
CA VAL A 80 -8.17 8.03 18.96
C VAL A 80 -9.00 8.88 19.91
N PHE A 81 -8.74 10.18 19.85
CA PHE A 81 -9.35 11.19 20.69
C PHE A 81 -10.30 12.05 19.89
N ASN A 82 -11.54 12.22 20.36
CA ASN A 82 -12.49 13.15 19.79
C ASN A 82 -12.20 14.55 20.34
N LEU A 83 -11.77 15.45 19.46
CA LEU A 83 -11.34 16.81 19.83
C LEU A 83 -12.49 17.69 20.30
N LYS A 84 -13.72 17.50 19.79
CA LYS A 84 -14.91 18.25 20.22
C LYS A 84 -15.42 17.77 21.57
N LYS A 85 -15.45 16.46 21.79
CA LYS A 85 -15.99 15.85 23.01
C LYS A 85 -14.94 15.70 24.13
N ASN A 86 -13.68 16.00 23.84
CA ASN A 86 -12.58 15.93 24.80
C ASN A 86 -12.46 14.54 25.46
N LYS A 87 -12.63 13.45 24.67
CA LYS A 87 -12.58 12.08 25.18
C LYS A 87 -11.91 11.10 24.20
N VAL A 88 -11.27 10.06 24.73
CA VAL A 88 -10.81 8.92 23.96
C VAL A 88 -12.04 8.12 23.52
N VAL A 89 -12.15 7.86 22.22
CA VAL A 89 -13.28 7.13 21.62
C VAL A 89 -12.89 5.75 21.11
N PHE A 90 -11.60 5.51 20.94
CA PHE A 90 -11.07 4.20 20.53
C PHE A 90 -9.70 3.96 21.16
N GLN A 91 -9.42 2.70 21.52
CA GLN A 91 -8.12 2.27 22.00
C GLN A 91 -7.84 0.83 21.56
N LYS A 92 -6.63 0.60 21.05
CA LYS A 92 -6.15 -0.73 20.65
C LYS A 92 -4.81 -1.00 21.32
N GLU A 93 -4.83 -1.95 22.25
CA GLU A 93 -3.65 -2.35 23.02
C GLU A 93 -2.73 -3.26 22.22
N ALA A 94 -1.44 -3.26 22.55
CA ALA A 94 -0.53 -4.29 22.09
C ALA A 94 -0.82 -5.62 22.82
N PRO A 95 -0.76 -6.77 22.14
CA PRO A 95 -1.06 -8.07 22.76
C PRO A 95 0.01 -8.52 23.74
N SER A 96 1.17 -7.86 23.76
CA SER A 96 2.29 -8.09 24.66
C SER A 96 3.09 -6.82 24.89
N ALA A 97 3.33 -6.47 26.13
CA ALA A 97 4.19 -5.32 26.47
C ALA A 97 5.68 -5.58 26.16
N ASN A 98 6.10 -6.85 26.12
CA ASN A 98 7.49 -7.25 25.97
C ASN A 98 7.91 -7.49 24.52
N ASP A 99 6.96 -7.72 23.62
CA ASP A 99 7.21 -7.99 22.21
C ASP A 99 6.77 -6.78 21.35
N LYS A 100 7.75 -5.95 21.02
CA LYS A 100 7.54 -4.74 20.21
C LYS A 100 7.27 -5.02 18.73
N THR A 101 7.31 -6.28 18.31
CA THR A 101 6.93 -6.68 16.94
C THR A 101 5.43 -6.95 16.81
N LEU A 102 4.71 -6.98 17.96
CA LEU A 102 3.28 -7.18 18.03
C LEU A 102 2.54 -5.89 18.39
N GLY A 103 1.27 -5.85 18.06
CA GLY A 103 0.40 -4.68 18.27
C GLY A 103 0.21 -3.88 16.99
N VAL A 104 -0.05 -2.60 17.12
CA VAL A 104 -0.23 -1.71 15.96
C VAL A 104 1.12 -1.40 15.33
N LEU A 105 1.32 -1.89 14.09
CA LEU A 105 2.55 -1.69 13.33
C LEU A 105 2.61 -0.30 12.68
N LEU A 106 1.48 0.15 12.14
CA LEU A 106 1.30 1.45 11.52
C LEU A 106 -0.19 1.78 11.51
N TYR A 107 -0.53 3.06 11.53
CA TYR A 107 -1.86 3.57 11.23
C TYR A 107 -1.75 4.82 10.37
N GLN A 108 -2.82 5.10 9.59
CA GLN A 108 -2.93 6.27 8.73
C GLN A 108 -4.39 6.60 8.46
N TRP A 109 -4.75 7.87 8.54
CA TRP A 109 -6.04 8.35 8.08
C TRP A 109 -6.13 8.28 6.55
N LEU A 110 -7.30 7.95 6.04
CA LEU A 110 -7.56 8.14 4.62
C LEU A 110 -7.70 9.64 4.31
N PRO A 111 -7.17 10.08 3.15
CA PRO A 111 -7.13 11.52 2.82
C PRO A 111 -8.49 12.09 2.37
N ASP A 112 -9.52 11.28 2.24
CA ASP A 112 -10.83 11.61 1.67
C ASP A 112 -12.01 11.36 2.61
N ARG A 113 -11.78 10.73 3.79
CA ARG A 113 -12.84 10.38 4.74
C ARG A 113 -12.30 10.10 6.15
N ASN A 114 -13.20 10.12 7.15
CA ASN A 114 -12.87 9.80 8.54
C ASN A 114 -12.72 8.28 8.77
N THR A 115 -11.82 7.66 8.02
CA THR A 115 -11.48 6.24 8.17
C THR A 115 -10.00 6.10 8.50
N LEU A 116 -9.71 5.41 9.60
CA LEU A 116 -8.36 5.09 10.03
C LEU A 116 -8.00 3.66 9.61
N LEU A 117 -7.01 3.52 8.73
CA LEU A 117 -6.41 2.23 8.44
C LEU A 117 -5.35 1.93 9.49
N TYR A 118 -5.32 0.71 10.03
CA TYR A 118 -4.21 0.29 10.88
C TYR A 118 -3.87 -1.19 10.69
N PHE A 119 -2.58 -1.48 10.72
CA PHE A 119 -2.02 -2.83 10.65
C PHE A 119 -1.78 -3.32 12.07
N TYR A 120 -2.35 -4.47 12.41
CA TYR A 120 -2.23 -5.07 13.72
C TYR A 120 -1.60 -6.45 13.63
N ALA A 121 -0.53 -6.65 14.38
CA ALA A 121 0.19 -7.91 14.45
C ALA A 121 -0.09 -8.64 15.75
N ARG A 122 -0.36 -9.94 15.64
CA ARG A 122 -0.50 -10.84 16.79
C ARG A 122 0.24 -12.15 16.55
N LYS A 123 0.55 -12.85 17.62
CA LYS A 123 1.17 -14.17 17.53
C LYS A 123 0.24 -15.16 16.84
N ASN A 124 0.78 -15.95 15.92
CA ASN A 124 0.03 -17.04 15.32
C ASN A 124 -0.12 -18.17 16.36
N PRO A 125 -1.35 -18.59 16.74
CA PRO A 125 -1.55 -19.69 17.68
C PRO A 125 -1.08 -21.02 17.08
N ASP A 126 -1.19 -21.20 15.76
CA ASP A 126 -0.90 -22.45 15.05
C ASP A 126 0.17 -22.25 13.96
N PRO A 127 1.44 -21.92 14.36
CA PRO A 127 2.50 -21.64 13.39
C PRO A 127 3.04 -22.90 12.71
N VAL A 128 2.55 -24.07 13.09
CA VAL A 128 2.99 -25.37 12.57
C VAL A 128 1.80 -26.16 12.07
N THR A 129 1.86 -26.58 10.83
CA THR A 129 0.87 -27.48 10.22
C THR A 129 1.49 -28.82 9.89
N TYR A 130 0.70 -29.88 10.02
CA TYR A 130 1.09 -31.24 9.64
C TYR A 130 0.35 -31.61 8.36
N VAL A 131 1.08 -31.87 7.29
CA VAL A 131 0.51 -32.20 5.98
C VAL A 131 0.88 -33.64 5.61
N THR A 132 -0.12 -34.46 5.29
CA THR A 132 0.13 -35.79 4.75
C THR A 132 0.56 -35.66 3.29
N VAL A 133 1.80 -36.01 3.00
CA VAL A 133 2.35 -36.00 1.65
C VAL A 133 2.20 -37.40 1.07
N TYR A 134 1.56 -37.47 -0.09
CA TYR A 134 1.44 -38.67 -0.92
C TYR A 134 2.54 -38.61 -1.99
N PRO A 135 3.62 -39.41 -1.86
CA PRO A 135 4.65 -39.43 -2.87
C PRO A 135 4.09 -39.89 -4.23
N PRO A 136 4.62 -39.40 -5.34
CA PRO A 136 4.22 -39.87 -6.66
C PRO A 136 4.54 -41.36 -6.79
N LYS A 137 3.65 -42.12 -7.46
CA LYS A 137 3.91 -43.53 -7.79
C LYS A 137 5.16 -43.62 -8.65
N THR A 138 6.17 -44.32 -8.16
CA THR A 138 7.39 -44.55 -8.91
C THR A 138 7.29 -45.90 -9.59
N THR A 139 7.52 -45.93 -10.90
CA THR A 139 7.54 -47.15 -11.68
C THR A 139 8.97 -47.65 -11.75
N ILE A 140 9.25 -48.82 -11.17
CA ILE A 140 10.58 -49.46 -11.29
C ILE A 140 10.48 -50.58 -12.34
N GLN A 141 11.37 -50.54 -13.29
CA GLN A 141 11.58 -51.65 -14.23
C GLN A 141 12.44 -52.72 -13.50
N VAL A 142 11.85 -53.83 -13.21
CA VAL A 142 12.55 -55.00 -12.65
C VAL A 142 12.84 -55.97 -13.80
N THR A 143 14.10 -56.12 -14.16
CA THR A 143 14.53 -57.15 -15.08
C THR A 143 14.37 -58.50 -14.36
N ALA A 144 13.68 -59.44 -14.99
CA ALA A 144 13.58 -60.77 -14.45
C ALA A 144 15.00 -61.37 -14.27
N PRO A 145 15.28 -62.12 -13.21
CA PRO A 145 16.55 -62.74 -13.03
C PRO A 145 16.89 -63.67 -14.20
N THR A 146 18.08 -63.51 -14.71
CA THR A 146 18.57 -64.38 -15.78
C THR A 146 18.48 -65.82 -15.32
N PRO A 147 17.96 -66.74 -16.09
CA PRO A 147 17.90 -68.16 -15.74
C PRO A 147 19.32 -68.64 -15.42
N ASP A 148 19.46 -69.44 -14.37
CA ASP A 148 20.71 -70.05 -13.96
C ASP A 148 21.28 -70.86 -15.12
N PRO A 149 22.48 -70.59 -15.65
CA PRO A 149 23.07 -71.35 -16.73
C PRO A 149 23.36 -72.83 -16.41
N ASN A 150 23.21 -73.23 -15.17
CA ASN A 150 23.44 -74.61 -14.71
C ASN A 150 22.14 -75.44 -14.59
N LEU A 151 21.00 -74.92 -14.96
CA LEU A 151 19.76 -75.71 -14.97
C LEU A 151 19.80 -76.61 -16.21
N VAL A 152 20.18 -77.87 -16.00
CA VAL A 152 20.14 -78.92 -17.03
C VAL A 152 18.67 -79.23 -17.38
N VAL A 153 18.20 -78.71 -18.49
CA VAL A 153 16.93 -79.11 -19.05
C VAL A 153 17.11 -80.46 -19.75
N PRO A 154 16.30 -81.47 -19.48
CA PRO A 154 16.41 -82.75 -20.18
C PRO A 154 16.16 -82.55 -21.70
N LYS A 155 17.10 -83.00 -22.52
CA LYS A 155 16.96 -83.04 -23.99
C LYS A 155 15.83 -83.99 -24.36
N THR A 156 14.75 -83.47 -24.85
CA THR A 156 13.76 -84.19 -25.69
C THR A 156 14.22 -84.05 -27.14
N GLU A 157 14.59 -85.18 -27.72
CA GLU A 157 14.99 -85.26 -29.17
C GLU A 157 13.79 -85.11 -30.05
N ASP A 158 13.51 -83.89 -30.51
CA ASP A 158 12.61 -83.61 -31.61
C ASP A 158 13.33 -82.64 -32.58
N PRO A 159 13.68 -83.08 -33.79
CA PRO A 159 14.58 -82.36 -34.72
C PRO A 159 13.95 -81.09 -35.36
N ASN A 160 12.66 -80.77 -35.05
CA ASN A 160 11.96 -79.67 -35.73
C ASN A 160 11.48 -78.52 -34.84
N GLN A 161 12.01 -78.42 -33.60
CA GLN A 161 11.69 -77.25 -32.75
C GLN A 161 12.75 -76.19 -32.89
N THR A 162 12.34 -75.09 -33.47
CA THR A 162 13.10 -73.83 -33.48
C THR A 162 13.17 -73.33 -32.04
N ILE A 163 14.38 -73.29 -31.44
CA ILE A 163 14.61 -72.71 -30.13
C ILE A 163 14.35 -71.22 -30.19
N VAL A 164 13.18 -70.78 -29.77
CA VAL A 164 12.89 -69.38 -29.51
C VAL A 164 13.58 -69.02 -28.21
N GLN A 165 14.69 -68.31 -28.29
CA GLN A 165 15.32 -67.68 -27.13
C GLN A 165 14.29 -66.63 -26.55
N GLU A 166 13.69 -66.92 -25.38
CA GLU A 166 12.83 -65.97 -24.70
C GLU A 166 13.68 -64.80 -24.22
N VAL A 167 13.44 -63.64 -24.83
CA VAL A 167 14.02 -62.39 -24.39
C VAL A 167 13.44 -62.12 -22.98
N PRO A 168 14.29 -61.78 -21.98
CA PRO A 168 13.82 -61.52 -20.63
C PRO A 168 12.74 -60.45 -20.64
N LYS A 169 11.54 -60.81 -20.24
CA LYS A 169 10.40 -59.86 -20.09
C LYS A 169 10.70 -58.92 -18.98
N THR A 170 10.88 -57.62 -19.28
CA THR A 170 10.93 -56.58 -18.34
C THR A 170 9.55 -56.39 -17.70
N VAL A 171 9.38 -56.72 -16.43
CA VAL A 171 8.13 -56.53 -15.72
C VAL A 171 8.21 -55.15 -15.01
N THR A 172 7.27 -54.31 -15.36
CA THR A 172 7.11 -53.02 -14.70
C THR A 172 6.35 -53.20 -13.39
N LYS A 173 7.00 -52.93 -12.24
CA LYS A 173 6.36 -52.99 -10.95
C LYS A 173 6.13 -51.59 -10.41
N GLU A 174 4.88 -51.22 -10.15
CA GLU A 174 4.57 -50.00 -9.41
C GLU A 174 4.95 -50.16 -7.93
N VAL A 175 5.85 -49.27 -7.47
CA VAL A 175 6.19 -49.19 -6.05
C VAL A 175 5.46 -47.98 -5.47
N THR A 176 4.53 -48.25 -4.57
CA THR A 176 3.80 -47.23 -3.82
C THR A 176 4.56 -46.97 -2.52
N VAL A 177 5.13 -45.78 -2.39
CA VAL A 177 5.71 -45.32 -1.14
C VAL A 177 4.59 -44.93 -0.19
N ALA A 178 4.65 -45.35 1.07
CA ALA A 178 3.62 -44.99 2.04
C ALA A 178 3.55 -43.46 2.26
N PRO A 179 2.35 -42.89 2.44
CA PRO A 179 2.21 -41.52 2.82
C PRO A 179 2.96 -41.25 4.13
N HIS A 180 3.61 -40.09 4.20
CA HIS A 180 4.27 -39.64 5.42
C HIS A 180 3.78 -38.27 5.84
N ILE A 181 3.86 -37.96 7.13
CA ILE A 181 3.47 -36.68 7.70
C ILE A 181 4.69 -35.75 7.66
N GLU A 182 4.53 -34.64 6.97
CA GLU A 182 5.53 -33.58 6.89
C GLU A 182 5.11 -32.42 7.82
N LYS A 183 6.05 -31.97 8.65
CA LYS A 183 5.86 -30.80 9.50
C LYS A 183 6.24 -29.55 8.72
N ARG A 184 5.27 -28.65 8.46
CA ARG A 184 5.49 -27.38 7.79
C ARG A 184 5.40 -26.24 8.78
N TYR A 185 6.44 -25.40 8.78
CA TYR A 185 6.48 -24.19 9.59
C TYR A 185 5.84 -23.06 8.79
N GLY A 186 4.76 -22.50 9.32
CA GLY A 186 4.08 -21.33 8.79
C GLY A 186 4.62 -20.02 9.38
N ASN A 187 3.96 -18.92 9.05
CA ASN A 187 4.30 -17.61 9.60
C ASN A 187 4.02 -17.60 11.13
N PRO A 188 4.98 -17.27 11.99
CA PRO A 188 4.81 -17.19 13.44
C PRO A 188 3.90 -16.03 13.87
N GLN A 189 3.61 -15.08 12.95
CA GLN A 189 2.83 -13.89 13.18
C GLN A 189 1.66 -13.82 12.20
N ILE A 190 0.50 -13.39 12.67
CA ILE A 190 -0.65 -13.01 11.87
C ILE A 190 -0.71 -11.48 11.86
N THR A 191 -0.76 -10.89 10.67
CA THR A 191 -0.97 -9.45 10.49
C THR A 191 -2.35 -9.22 9.89
N GLU A 192 -3.11 -8.36 10.50
CA GLU A 192 -4.48 -7.99 10.10
C GLU A 192 -4.50 -6.51 9.73
N LEU A 193 -5.26 -6.17 8.69
CA LEU A 193 -5.58 -4.80 8.32
C LEU A 193 -6.99 -4.48 8.79
N TYR A 194 -7.12 -3.42 9.53
CA TYR A 194 -8.37 -2.85 10.00
C TYR A 194 -8.68 -1.57 9.25
N SER A 195 -9.94 -1.41 8.89
CA SER A 195 -10.51 -0.17 8.38
C SER A 195 -11.53 0.31 9.41
N LEU A 196 -11.15 1.27 10.22
CA LEU A 196 -11.93 1.80 11.33
C LEU A 196 -12.65 3.06 10.89
N GLU A 197 -13.97 2.98 10.74
CA GLU A 197 -14.80 4.12 10.35
C GLU A 197 -15.28 4.90 11.57
N PHE A 198 -15.10 6.21 11.52
CA PHE A 198 -15.55 7.12 12.57
C PHE A 198 -16.81 7.85 12.16
N PRO A 199 -17.83 7.91 13.05
CA PRO A 199 -19.03 8.71 12.84
C PRO A 199 -18.69 10.21 12.86
N ASN A 200 -19.70 11.05 12.60
CA ASN A 200 -19.55 12.47 12.89
C ASN A 200 -19.22 12.68 14.38
N SER A 201 -18.28 13.58 14.66
CA SER A 201 -17.75 13.76 16.02
C SER A 201 -18.81 14.19 17.05
N ASP A 202 -19.95 14.72 16.60
CA ASP A 202 -21.07 15.12 17.45
C ASP A 202 -22.00 13.95 17.82
N GLU A 203 -21.89 12.81 17.12
CA GLU A 203 -22.64 11.59 17.39
C GLU A 203 -22.02 10.78 18.52
N ASP A 204 -22.83 10.10 19.34
CA ASP A 204 -22.35 9.18 20.40
C ASP A 204 -22.23 7.72 19.91
N THR A 205 -22.17 7.53 18.62
CA THR A 205 -21.98 6.22 18.01
C THR A 205 -20.52 5.78 18.18
N ALA A 206 -20.30 4.52 18.53
CA ALA A 206 -18.97 3.95 18.60
C ALA A 206 -18.36 3.82 17.18
N PRO A 207 -17.04 3.97 17.03
CA PRO A 207 -16.36 3.66 15.76
C PRO A 207 -16.63 2.22 15.33
N ASP A 208 -16.78 2.01 14.03
CA ASP A 208 -17.01 0.69 13.45
C ASP A 208 -15.67 0.01 13.10
N ASP A 209 -15.30 -1.03 13.85
CA ASP A 209 -14.08 -1.81 13.68
C ASP A 209 -14.30 -3.20 13.05
N ARG A 210 -15.50 -3.48 12.53
CA ARG A 210 -15.87 -4.79 11.97
C ARG A 210 -15.12 -5.13 10.68
N PHE A 211 -14.65 -4.12 9.97
CA PHE A 211 -13.93 -4.31 8.72
C PHE A 211 -12.45 -4.61 8.98
N ASN A 212 -12.17 -5.88 9.24
CA ASN A 212 -10.81 -6.36 9.36
C ASN A 212 -10.59 -7.59 8.48
N GLN A 213 -9.36 -7.78 8.03
CA GLN A 213 -8.98 -8.93 7.23
C GLN A 213 -7.51 -9.29 7.44
N THR A 214 -7.26 -10.59 7.57
CA THR A 214 -5.89 -11.12 7.64
C THR A 214 -5.18 -10.89 6.31
N ILE A 215 -3.95 -10.41 6.39
CA ILE A 215 -3.07 -10.25 5.25
C ILE A 215 -2.20 -11.51 5.14
N ASN A 216 -2.40 -12.27 4.07
CA ASN A 216 -1.64 -13.47 3.84
C ASN A 216 -0.19 -13.14 3.45
N ASN A 217 0.77 -13.94 3.96
CA ASN A 217 2.20 -13.81 3.63
C ASN A 217 2.84 -12.47 4.01
N PHE A 218 2.28 -11.73 4.97
CA PHE A 218 2.94 -10.54 5.48
C PHE A 218 4.23 -10.95 6.24
N PRO A 219 5.38 -10.27 6.04
CA PRO A 219 6.64 -10.64 6.67
C PRO A 219 6.56 -10.58 8.20
N ALA A 220 6.88 -11.68 8.88
CA ALA A 220 6.90 -11.72 10.34
C ALA A 220 7.99 -10.81 10.92
N GLY A 221 7.66 -10.06 11.97
CA GLY A 221 8.57 -9.10 12.60
C GLY A 221 8.90 -7.88 11.72
N GLY A 222 8.28 -7.77 10.56
CA GLY A 222 8.46 -6.66 9.63
C GLY A 222 7.92 -5.35 10.21
N LYS A 223 8.73 -4.28 10.17
CA LYS A 223 8.31 -2.93 10.53
C LYS A 223 7.88 -2.19 9.29
N ILE A 224 6.67 -1.69 9.27
CA ILE A 224 6.19 -0.83 8.18
C ILE A 224 6.85 0.54 8.36
N LYS A 225 7.57 0.99 7.33
CA LYS A 225 8.28 2.27 7.33
C LYS A 225 7.43 3.37 6.70
N LYS A 226 6.80 3.05 5.57
CA LYS A 226 5.92 3.98 4.84
C LYS A 226 4.71 3.24 4.29
N LEU A 227 3.59 3.96 4.19
CA LEU A 227 2.35 3.52 3.56
C LEU A 227 1.86 4.64 2.65
N VAL A 228 1.45 4.30 1.44
CA VAL A 228 0.67 5.18 0.57
C VAL A 228 -0.54 4.42 0.04
N VAL A 229 -1.64 5.12 -0.08
CA VAL A 229 -2.94 4.55 -0.47
C VAL A 229 -3.44 5.26 -1.71
N SER A 230 -3.85 4.48 -2.71
CA SER A 230 -4.64 4.97 -3.84
C SER A 230 -6.11 4.70 -3.53
N THR A 231 -6.87 5.74 -3.19
CA THR A 231 -8.24 5.59 -2.68
C THR A 231 -9.22 5.14 -3.75
N CYS A 232 -9.08 5.59 -5.00
CA CYS A 232 -9.96 5.19 -6.10
C CYS A 232 -9.73 3.75 -6.57
N THR A 233 -8.49 3.25 -6.49
CA THR A 233 -8.15 1.88 -6.90
C THR A 233 -8.15 0.89 -5.75
N ASN A 234 -8.25 1.36 -4.50
CA ASN A 234 -8.12 0.58 -3.28
C ASN A 234 -6.81 -0.23 -3.21
N LEU A 235 -5.74 0.32 -3.78
CA LEU A 235 -4.39 -0.22 -3.70
C LEU A 235 -3.63 0.44 -2.56
N MET A 236 -2.89 -0.37 -1.82
CA MET A 236 -1.98 0.09 -0.78
C MET A 236 -0.57 -0.34 -1.12
N TYR A 237 0.37 0.58 -1.00
CA TYR A 237 1.79 0.31 -1.19
C TYR A 237 2.53 0.61 0.10
N LEU A 238 3.37 -0.30 0.54
CA LEU A 238 4.11 -0.14 1.78
C LEU A 238 5.55 -0.64 1.67
N THR A 239 6.45 0.06 2.35
CA THR A 239 7.80 -0.44 2.58
C THR A 239 7.87 -1.10 3.93
N VAL A 240 8.39 -2.33 3.96
CA VAL A 240 8.53 -3.14 5.17
C VAL A 240 9.99 -3.48 5.37
N ASN A 241 10.55 -3.06 6.50
CA ASN A 241 11.88 -3.48 6.91
C ASN A 241 11.78 -4.82 7.63
N ASN A 242 12.35 -5.84 7.02
CA ASN A 242 12.65 -7.12 7.67
C ASN A 242 14.14 -7.10 8.08
N PRO A 243 14.59 -7.79 9.14
CA PRO A 243 15.97 -7.72 9.63
C PRO A 243 17.08 -7.84 8.58
N SER A 244 16.81 -8.47 7.43
CA SER A 244 17.79 -8.68 6.36
C SER A 244 17.56 -7.87 5.08
N THR A 245 16.34 -7.34 4.86
CA THR A 245 15.95 -6.72 3.58
C THR A 245 14.85 -5.69 3.76
N GLU A 246 14.82 -4.67 2.91
CA GLU A 246 13.67 -3.80 2.72
C GLU A 246 12.81 -4.35 1.57
N LEU A 247 11.51 -4.48 1.81
CA LEU A 247 10.54 -4.97 0.83
C LEU A 247 9.56 -3.87 0.48
N LEU A 248 9.30 -3.68 -0.80
CA LEU A 248 8.17 -2.91 -1.30
C LEU A 248 7.02 -3.88 -1.60
N LEU A 249 5.91 -3.70 -0.92
CA LEU A 249 4.73 -4.55 -1.03
C LEU A 249 3.56 -3.75 -1.61
N GLU A 250 2.77 -4.41 -2.44
CA GLU A 250 1.45 -3.97 -2.87
C GLU A 250 0.40 -4.87 -2.21
N ILE A 251 -0.65 -4.26 -1.67
CA ILE A 251 -1.81 -4.96 -1.11
C ILE A 251 -3.04 -4.48 -1.88
N ASP A 252 -3.76 -5.43 -2.48
CA ASP A 252 -5.00 -5.16 -3.20
C ASP A 252 -6.23 -5.15 -2.27
N VAL A 253 -7.41 -4.88 -2.83
CA VAL A 253 -8.69 -4.88 -2.10
C VAL A 253 -9.01 -6.24 -1.47
N MET A 254 -8.54 -7.34 -2.07
CA MET A 254 -8.72 -8.71 -1.57
C MET A 254 -7.67 -9.10 -0.53
N LYS A 255 -6.78 -8.16 -0.17
CA LYS A 255 -5.65 -8.34 0.78
C LYS A 255 -4.60 -9.33 0.29
N ASN A 256 -4.52 -9.55 -1.04
CA ASN A 256 -3.39 -10.25 -1.62
C ASN A 256 -2.14 -9.37 -1.55
N VAL A 257 -1.02 -9.97 -1.21
CA VAL A 257 0.26 -9.29 -1.12
C VAL A 257 1.13 -9.66 -2.32
N ARG A 258 1.63 -8.65 -2.99
CA ARG A 258 2.61 -8.79 -4.07
C ARG A 258 3.87 -8.02 -3.73
N THR A 259 5.03 -8.66 -3.83
CA THR A 259 6.32 -8.00 -3.67
C THR A 259 6.72 -7.32 -4.98
N LEU A 260 7.03 -6.03 -4.90
CA LEU A 260 7.41 -5.20 -6.04
C LEU A 260 8.89 -4.83 -6.06
N SER A 261 9.60 -4.93 -4.91
CA SER A 261 11.01 -4.61 -4.80
C SER A 261 11.88 -5.54 -5.67
N LYS A 262 12.94 -4.98 -6.21
CA LYS A 262 14.05 -5.74 -6.82
C LYS A 262 15.09 -6.10 -5.76
N SER A 263 15.92 -7.09 -6.06
CA SER A 263 17.03 -7.46 -5.18
C SER A 263 18.04 -6.32 -5.08
N GLY A 264 18.37 -5.89 -3.85
CA GLY A 264 19.32 -4.81 -3.59
C GLY A 264 18.76 -3.39 -3.81
N GLU A 265 17.46 -3.26 -4.11
CA GLU A 265 16.77 -1.98 -4.21
C GLU A 265 16.35 -1.48 -2.82
N THR A 266 16.56 -0.19 -2.57
CA THR A 266 15.99 0.54 -1.43
C THR A 266 15.05 1.64 -1.92
N ILE A 267 13.98 1.90 -1.17
CA ILE A 267 12.95 2.89 -1.52
C ILE A 267 12.99 4.02 -0.50
N ASP A 268 13.51 5.17 -0.93
CA ASP A 268 13.64 6.32 -0.03
C ASP A 268 12.34 7.06 0.17
N ASN A 269 11.53 7.23 -0.89
CA ASN A 269 10.19 7.82 -0.81
C ASN A 269 9.24 7.23 -1.84
N MET A 270 7.92 7.43 -1.65
CA MET A 270 6.90 6.97 -2.59
C MET A 270 5.61 7.78 -2.48
N ALA A 271 4.85 7.83 -3.58
CA ALA A 271 3.52 8.41 -3.65
C ALA A 271 2.68 7.64 -4.67
N ALA A 272 1.38 7.51 -4.45
CA ALA A 272 0.47 6.80 -5.34
C ALA A 272 -0.56 7.75 -5.96
N SER A 273 -0.83 7.56 -7.26
CA SER A 273 -1.92 8.26 -7.92
C SER A 273 -3.26 7.71 -7.44
N ASP A 274 -4.14 8.60 -6.97
CA ASP A 274 -5.50 8.21 -6.57
C ASP A 274 -6.34 7.73 -7.76
N ARG A 275 -6.08 8.26 -8.97
CA ARG A 275 -6.90 7.97 -10.15
C ARG A 275 -6.53 6.67 -10.83
N TYR A 276 -5.24 6.40 -10.95
CA TYR A 276 -4.73 5.32 -11.80
C TYR A 276 -4.04 4.20 -11.02
N GLY A 277 -3.83 4.39 -9.72
CA GLY A 277 -3.06 3.46 -8.91
C GLY A 277 -1.57 3.38 -9.29
N THR A 278 -1.10 4.30 -10.17
CA THR A 278 0.33 4.38 -10.51
C THR A 278 1.13 4.74 -9.27
N LEU A 279 2.11 3.91 -8.94
CA LEU A 279 3.04 4.17 -7.85
C LEU A 279 4.27 4.89 -8.40
N PHE A 280 4.62 6.01 -7.80
CA PHE A 280 5.87 6.73 -8.03
C PHE A 280 6.78 6.50 -6.83
N LEU A 281 8.04 6.22 -7.09
CA LEU A 281 8.99 5.85 -6.04
C LEU A 281 10.40 6.36 -6.33
N ASP A 282 11.11 6.67 -5.27
CA ASP A 282 12.53 6.93 -5.27
C ASP A 282 13.25 5.61 -5.10
N SER A 283 13.77 5.08 -6.20
CA SER A 283 14.47 3.80 -6.27
C SER A 283 15.97 4.02 -6.26
N LYS A 284 16.65 3.36 -5.33
CA LYS A 284 18.11 3.39 -5.24
C LYS A 284 18.66 1.98 -5.39
N GLU A 285 19.48 1.78 -6.43
CA GLU A 285 20.23 0.55 -6.69
C GLU A 285 21.74 0.89 -6.69
N GLY A 286 22.45 0.51 -5.65
CA GLY A 286 23.87 0.86 -5.47
C GLY A 286 24.07 2.39 -5.37
N SER A 287 24.80 2.97 -6.33
CA SER A 287 25.05 4.42 -6.41
C SER A 287 24.02 5.17 -7.29
N THR A 288 23.15 4.46 -7.99
CA THR A 288 22.17 5.06 -8.89
C THR A 288 20.88 5.32 -8.14
N HIS A 289 20.40 6.57 -8.19
CA HIS A 289 19.11 6.98 -7.68
C HIS A 289 18.24 7.46 -8.85
N GLN A 290 16.97 7.03 -8.88
CA GLN A 290 16.04 7.32 -9.96
C GLN A 290 14.63 7.49 -9.41
N VAL A 291 13.87 8.40 -10.01
CA VAL A 291 12.43 8.47 -9.83
C VAL A 291 11.78 7.56 -10.86
N ILE A 292 11.00 6.60 -10.39
CA ILE A 292 10.38 5.56 -11.21
C ILE A 292 8.86 5.60 -11.03
N ALA A 293 8.12 5.41 -12.12
CA ALA A 293 6.68 5.12 -12.12
C ALA A 293 6.44 3.62 -12.33
N TRP A 294 5.50 3.05 -11.58
CA TRP A 294 5.03 1.67 -11.68
C TRP A 294 3.53 1.65 -11.93
N ASP A 295 3.08 1.09 -13.05
CA ASP A 295 1.66 1.04 -13.46
C ASP A 295 0.94 -0.28 -13.10
N GLY A 296 1.55 -1.11 -12.27
CA GLY A 296 1.08 -2.47 -11.96
C GLY A 296 1.70 -3.56 -12.82
N THR A 297 2.31 -3.23 -13.96
CA THR A 297 2.92 -4.19 -14.89
C THR A 297 4.37 -3.84 -15.25
N LYS A 298 4.68 -2.57 -15.44
CA LYS A 298 5.97 -2.08 -15.93
C LYS A 298 6.49 -0.93 -15.09
N ARG A 299 7.80 -0.81 -15.06
CA ARG A 299 8.51 0.34 -14.47
C ARG A 299 8.97 1.25 -15.59
N GLN A 300 8.78 2.54 -15.40
CA GLN A 300 9.28 3.58 -16.28
C GLN A 300 10.07 4.61 -15.50
N ILE A 301 11.24 4.97 -15.99
CA ILE A 301 12.06 6.02 -15.41
C ILE A 301 11.40 7.37 -15.73
N VAL A 302 11.09 8.13 -14.69
CA VAL A 302 10.58 9.50 -14.75
C VAL A 302 11.72 10.51 -14.72
N SER A 303 12.67 10.32 -13.80
CA SER A 303 13.91 11.08 -13.73
C SER A 303 15.11 10.20 -13.45
N GLU A 304 16.22 10.50 -14.15
CA GLU A 304 17.55 9.90 -13.95
C GLU A 304 18.50 10.83 -13.17
N ASN A 305 18.02 12.00 -12.76
CA ASN A 305 18.82 12.90 -11.94
C ASN A 305 18.90 12.34 -10.52
N ASN A 306 20.09 12.01 -10.06
CA ASN A 306 20.33 11.46 -8.73
C ASN A 306 19.88 12.36 -7.57
N ASN A 307 19.65 13.63 -7.85
CA ASN A 307 19.19 14.63 -6.89
C ASN A 307 17.65 14.77 -6.85
N ASP A 308 16.94 14.11 -7.77
CA ASP A 308 15.49 14.21 -7.83
C ASP A 308 14.84 13.19 -6.90
N GLN A 309 13.84 13.62 -6.13
CA GLN A 309 13.06 12.77 -5.23
C GLN A 309 11.58 13.09 -5.32
N ILE A 310 10.72 12.12 -5.03
CA ILE A 310 9.26 12.28 -4.96
C ILE A 310 8.91 13.11 -3.73
N LEU A 311 8.14 14.18 -3.94
CA LEU A 311 7.59 15.01 -2.86
C LEU A 311 6.12 14.67 -2.57
N GLY A 312 5.37 14.22 -3.57
CA GLY A 312 3.96 13.83 -3.44
C GLY A 312 3.21 13.87 -4.76
N ILE A 313 1.91 13.55 -4.68
CA ILE A 313 0.97 13.60 -5.81
C ILE A 313 -0.29 14.31 -5.34
N LYS A 314 -0.81 15.22 -6.18
CA LYS A 314 -2.09 15.87 -5.93
C LYS A 314 -2.75 16.26 -7.25
N ASP A 315 -4.05 16.00 -7.37
CA ASP A 315 -4.92 16.41 -8.49
C ASP A 315 -4.35 16.09 -9.88
N GLY A 316 -3.76 14.90 -10.02
CA GLY A 316 -3.19 14.43 -11.27
C GLY A 316 -1.80 14.98 -11.58
N LYS A 317 -1.16 15.69 -10.65
CA LYS A 317 0.22 16.15 -10.74
C LYS A 317 1.13 15.40 -9.77
N VAL A 318 2.27 14.97 -10.28
CA VAL A 318 3.38 14.40 -9.51
C VAL A 318 4.39 15.51 -9.27
N TYR A 319 4.75 15.73 -8.02
CA TYR A 319 5.72 16.73 -7.60
C TYR A 319 7.06 16.04 -7.31
N ILE A 320 8.11 16.53 -7.95
CA ILE A 320 9.48 16.02 -7.85
C ILE A 320 10.38 17.16 -7.41
N GLY A 321 11.10 16.96 -6.31
CA GLY A 321 12.07 17.93 -5.80
C GLY A 321 13.47 17.60 -6.26
N GLU A 322 14.20 18.58 -6.71
CA GLU A 322 15.65 18.47 -6.86
C GLU A 322 16.31 18.95 -5.57
N VAL A 323 17.05 18.03 -4.92
CA VAL A 323 17.66 18.27 -3.61
C VAL A 323 19.17 18.27 -3.73
N GLN A 324 19.80 19.35 -3.29
CA GLN A 324 21.25 19.52 -3.30
C GLN A 324 21.69 20.00 -1.91
N ASN A 325 22.68 19.32 -1.33
CA ASN A 325 23.24 19.69 -0.01
C ASN A 325 22.19 19.80 1.13
N ASN A 326 21.19 18.91 1.14
CA ASN A 326 20.05 18.95 2.06
C ASN A 326 19.15 20.20 1.90
N GLU A 327 19.09 20.75 0.72
CA GLU A 327 18.21 21.85 0.35
C GLU A 327 17.41 21.49 -0.88
N LEU A 328 16.10 21.75 -0.85
CA LEU A 328 15.22 21.69 -2.02
C LEU A 328 15.49 22.93 -2.85
N VAL A 329 16.09 22.76 -4.03
CA VAL A 329 16.47 23.87 -4.90
C VAL A 329 15.52 24.06 -6.08
N LYS A 330 14.72 23.04 -6.41
CA LYS A 330 13.78 23.10 -7.52
C LYS A 330 12.59 22.16 -7.29
N ILE A 331 11.41 22.59 -7.68
CA ILE A 331 10.21 21.78 -7.76
C ILE A 331 9.83 21.60 -9.23
N LYS A 332 9.78 20.35 -9.65
CA LYS A 332 9.38 19.93 -10.99
C LYS A 332 8.05 19.17 -10.91
N THR A 333 7.25 19.26 -11.96
CA THR A 333 5.98 18.50 -12.02
C THR A 333 5.86 17.71 -13.31
N THR A 334 5.07 16.64 -13.24
CA THR A 334 4.60 15.89 -14.41
C THR A 334 3.20 15.37 -14.15
N SER A 335 2.55 14.81 -15.18
CA SER A 335 1.25 14.13 -15.01
C SER A 335 1.41 12.80 -14.26
N ASP A 336 0.41 12.43 -13.45
CA ASP A 336 0.29 11.10 -12.86
C ASP A 336 -0.17 10.02 -13.86
N LEU A 337 -0.69 10.44 -15.03
CA LEU A 337 -0.96 9.57 -16.16
C LEU A 337 0.33 9.34 -16.95
N ILE A 338 0.96 8.20 -16.73
CA ILE A 338 2.20 7.84 -17.40
C ILE A 338 1.91 6.94 -18.61
N HIS A 339 2.35 7.41 -19.78
CA HIS A 339 2.38 6.58 -20.98
C HIS A 339 3.70 5.81 -21.03
N MET A 340 3.66 4.50 -20.77
CA MET A 340 4.85 3.64 -20.65
C MET A 340 5.71 3.50 -21.91
N THR A 341 5.38 4.22 -22.97
CA THR A 341 6.15 4.24 -24.23
C THR A 341 6.96 5.53 -24.43
N LYS A 342 6.75 6.56 -23.61
CA LYS A 342 7.40 7.87 -23.77
C LYS A 342 7.87 8.40 -22.43
N LYS A 343 9.12 8.88 -22.37
CA LYS A 343 9.65 9.54 -21.16
C LYS A 343 8.77 10.74 -20.80
N PRO A 344 8.30 10.87 -19.55
CA PRO A 344 7.49 12.00 -19.11
C PRO A 344 8.29 13.32 -19.22
N ALA A 345 7.60 14.38 -19.62
CA ALA A 345 8.18 15.71 -19.59
C ALA A 345 8.06 16.29 -18.18
N LEU A 346 9.15 16.82 -17.66
CA LEU A 346 9.20 17.53 -16.39
C LEU A 346 9.12 19.04 -16.62
N THR A 347 8.19 19.71 -15.94
CA THR A 347 8.03 21.17 -15.98
C THR A 347 8.48 21.75 -14.65
N THR A 348 9.33 22.75 -14.65
CA THR A 348 9.74 23.45 -13.42
C THR A 348 8.65 24.40 -12.97
N GLU A 349 8.17 24.23 -11.74
CA GLU A 349 7.15 25.09 -11.10
C GLU A 349 7.77 26.14 -10.17
N TRP A 350 8.92 25.82 -9.58
CA TRP A 350 9.59 26.71 -8.64
C TRP A 350 11.10 26.45 -8.59
N GLU A 351 11.85 27.51 -8.34
CA GLU A 351 13.29 27.49 -8.06
C GLU A 351 13.59 28.41 -6.88
N GLY A 352 14.44 27.95 -5.97
CA GLY A 352 14.82 28.68 -4.76
C GLY A 352 15.63 27.83 -3.82
N THR A 353 15.53 28.09 -2.52
CA THR A 353 16.23 27.31 -1.49
C THR A 353 15.31 27.12 -0.29
N ILE A 354 15.02 25.86 0.05
CA ILE A 354 14.28 25.48 1.26
C ILE A 354 15.07 24.36 1.96
N PRO A 355 15.38 24.46 3.26
CA PRO A 355 16.01 23.39 4.00
C PRO A 355 15.19 22.08 3.90
N LEU A 356 15.85 20.97 3.54
CA LEU A 356 15.23 19.66 3.42
C LEU A 356 16.15 18.57 3.99
N ASN A 357 16.17 18.47 5.30
CA ASN A 357 16.91 17.44 6.03
C ASN A 357 15.98 16.34 6.56
N ASN A 358 16.52 15.33 7.23
CA ASN A 358 15.77 14.17 7.73
C ASN A 358 14.66 14.49 8.74
N ASN A 359 14.65 15.69 9.33
CA ASN A 359 13.64 16.10 10.30
C ASN A 359 12.50 16.90 9.66
N VAL A 360 12.62 17.20 8.38
CA VAL A 360 11.65 17.99 7.62
C VAL A 360 10.62 17.06 6.99
N ARG A 361 9.36 17.47 7.01
CA ARG A 361 8.24 16.79 6.36
C ARG A 361 7.80 17.56 5.13
N THR A 362 7.38 16.85 4.11
CA THR A 362 6.84 17.42 2.88
C THR A 362 5.40 16.98 2.68
N LEU A 363 4.58 17.87 2.17
CA LEU A 363 3.17 17.65 1.93
C LEU A 363 2.72 18.50 0.72
N ILE A 364 1.80 17.96 -0.07
CA ILE A 364 1.09 18.71 -1.10
C ILE A 364 -0.32 18.99 -0.60
N GLY A 365 -0.64 20.25 -0.37
CA GLY A 365 -1.94 20.65 0.13
C GLY A 365 -3.04 20.58 -0.93
N ALA A 366 -4.29 20.77 -0.48
CA ALA A 366 -5.49 20.62 -1.30
C ALA A 366 -5.53 21.56 -2.52
N GLN A 367 -4.86 22.70 -2.45
CA GLN A 367 -4.79 23.68 -3.55
C GLN A 367 -3.51 23.52 -4.41
N GLY A 368 -2.78 22.41 -4.25
CA GLY A 368 -1.52 22.15 -4.94
C GLY A 368 -0.33 22.94 -4.40
N GLN A 369 -0.47 23.59 -3.23
CA GLN A 369 0.65 24.22 -2.54
C GLN A 369 1.61 23.15 -2.01
N MET A 370 2.90 23.36 -2.19
CA MET A 370 3.95 22.56 -1.56
C MET A 370 4.23 23.12 -0.17
N ILE A 371 4.15 22.28 0.84
CA ILE A 371 4.46 22.61 2.22
C ILE A 371 5.65 21.77 2.67
N VAL A 372 6.70 22.43 3.10
CA VAL A 372 7.92 21.83 3.67
C VAL A 372 8.06 22.37 5.09
N TYR A 373 8.01 21.53 6.10
CA TYR A 373 7.98 22.01 7.47
C TYR A 373 8.77 21.13 8.44
N ASP A 374 9.30 21.77 9.47
CA ASP A 374 9.85 21.12 10.66
C ASP A 374 9.06 21.54 11.90
N GLN A 375 9.64 21.41 13.09
CA GLN A 375 8.97 21.79 14.32
C GLN A 375 8.94 23.31 14.58
N GLN A 376 9.66 24.12 13.80
CA GLN A 376 9.83 25.56 14.04
C GLN A 376 9.36 26.42 12.89
N THR A 377 9.41 25.90 11.67
CA THR A 377 9.17 26.70 10.45
C THR A 377 8.43 25.87 9.40
N ALA A 378 7.45 26.47 8.74
CA ALA A 378 6.83 25.95 7.54
C ALA A 378 7.17 26.86 6.35
N TYR A 379 7.62 26.25 5.29
CA TYR A 379 7.89 26.88 3.99
C TYR A 379 6.77 26.46 3.03
N ILE A 380 6.02 27.43 2.53
CA ILE A 380 4.86 27.20 1.67
C ILE A 380 5.14 27.77 0.30
N VAL A 381 5.16 26.92 -0.72
CA VAL A 381 5.29 27.33 -2.12
C VAL A 381 3.92 27.28 -2.79
N THR A 382 3.39 28.44 -3.17
CA THR A 382 2.10 28.56 -3.86
C THR A 382 2.28 29.37 -5.13
N ALA A 383 1.92 28.82 -6.27
CA ALA A 383 2.03 29.47 -7.59
C ALA A 383 3.43 30.10 -7.84
N GLY A 384 4.48 29.37 -7.48
CA GLY A 384 5.87 29.80 -7.67
C GLY A 384 6.39 30.80 -6.62
N ARG A 385 5.60 31.16 -5.60
CA ARG A 385 6.00 32.08 -4.53
C ARG A 385 6.24 31.33 -3.25
N LEU A 386 7.33 31.63 -2.57
CA LEU A 386 7.69 31.09 -1.26
C LEU A 386 7.19 32.02 -0.16
N THR A 387 6.52 31.43 0.85
CA THR A 387 6.15 32.07 2.10
C THR A 387 6.75 31.28 3.26
N GLU A 388 7.33 31.97 4.24
CA GLU A 388 7.85 31.37 5.46
C GLU A 388 6.92 31.70 6.63
N VAL A 389 6.52 30.67 7.40
CA VAL A 389 5.66 30.78 8.58
C VAL A 389 6.41 30.23 9.78
N LYS A 390 6.53 31.01 10.84
CA LYS A 390 7.10 30.54 12.11
C LYS A 390 6.04 29.77 12.88
N LEU A 391 6.40 28.55 13.31
CA LEU A 391 5.54 27.67 14.08
C LEU A 391 5.80 27.83 15.58
N HIS A 392 4.76 27.66 16.36
CA HIS A 392 4.79 27.73 17.81
C HIS A 392 4.32 26.39 18.38
N GLY A 393 4.51 26.16 19.68
CA GLY A 393 4.20 24.88 20.33
C GLY A 393 5.42 23.97 20.46
N ASP A 394 5.28 22.91 21.24
CA ASP A 394 6.35 21.93 21.47
C ASP A 394 6.48 20.95 20.29
N GLU A 395 5.34 20.63 19.67
CA GLU A 395 5.27 19.79 18.47
C GLU A 395 4.25 20.35 17.49
N ASN A 396 4.58 20.28 16.19
CA ASN A 396 3.78 20.84 15.11
C ASN A 396 3.55 19.81 14.02
N TYR A 397 2.30 19.73 13.53
CA TYR A 397 1.87 18.86 12.45
C TYR A 397 0.97 19.63 11.50
N VAL A 398 1.08 19.37 10.20
CA VAL A 398 0.18 19.92 9.20
C VAL A 398 -0.83 18.86 8.81
N SER A 399 -2.10 19.24 8.64
CA SER A 399 -3.15 18.33 8.15
C SER A 399 -2.83 17.84 6.74
N ASP A 400 -3.29 16.64 6.37
CA ASP A 400 -2.98 16.02 5.07
C ASP A 400 -3.45 16.85 3.86
N ASP A 401 -4.43 17.72 4.03
CA ASP A 401 -4.89 18.67 3.02
C ASP A 401 -4.08 19.98 3.01
N GLY A 402 -3.15 20.15 3.94
CA GLY A 402 -2.31 21.34 4.05
C GLY A 402 -3.04 22.61 4.48
N ALA A 403 -4.28 22.51 4.97
CA ALA A 403 -5.09 23.67 5.31
C ALA A 403 -4.88 24.13 6.75
N GLU A 404 -4.49 23.24 7.65
CA GLU A 404 -4.42 23.51 9.08
C GLU A 404 -3.13 23.04 9.72
N LEU A 405 -2.68 23.82 10.68
CA LEU A 405 -1.61 23.51 11.60
C LEU A 405 -2.20 22.96 12.90
N VAL A 406 -1.73 21.78 13.31
CA VAL A 406 -2.02 21.15 14.60
C VAL A 406 -0.83 21.42 15.52
N GLN A 407 -1.03 22.26 16.53
CA GLN A 407 -0.01 22.59 17.51
C GLN A 407 -0.26 21.84 18.81
N LEU A 408 0.79 21.26 19.37
CA LEU A 408 0.74 20.58 20.65
C LEU A 408 1.64 21.33 21.63
N SER A 409 1.10 21.57 22.83
CA SER A 409 1.84 22.20 23.93
C SER A 409 1.69 21.36 25.18
N LYS A 410 2.82 20.91 25.77
CA LYS A 410 2.83 20.09 26.98
C LYS A 410 2.51 20.94 28.20
N GLN A 411 1.49 20.52 28.94
CA GLN A 411 1.02 21.19 30.16
C GLN A 411 1.08 20.21 31.37
N GLY A 412 2.27 19.99 31.88
CA GLY A 412 2.49 19.01 32.95
C GLY A 412 2.22 17.59 32.50
N VAL A 413 1.13 16.97 32.97
CA VAL A 413 0.74 15.60 32.63
C VAL A 413 -0.24 15.53 31.46
N SER A 414 -0.58 16.65 30.85
CA SER A 414 -1.51 16.75 29.73
C SER A 414 -0.89 17.46 28.53
N THR A 415 -1.50 17.31 27.37
CA THR A 415 -1.12 18.01 26.14
C THR A 415 -2.30 18.83 25.65
N LEU A 416 -2.10 20.12 25.51
CA LEU A 416 -3.03 21.02 24.81
C LEU A 416 -2.85 20.85 23.31
N VAL A 417 -3.95 20.65 22.58
CA VAL A 417 -4.01 20.58 21.13
C VAL A 417 -4.78 21.79 20.61
N GLU A 418 -4.16 22.55 19.74
CA GLU A 418 -4.75 23.73 19.11
C GLU A 418 -4.69 23.56 17.58
N LEU A 419 -5.83 23.78 16.93
CA LEU A 419 -5.91 23.81 15.45
C LEU A 419 -6.04 25.25 14.99
N GLN A 420 -5.25 25.62 14.00
CA GLN A 420 -5.30 26.94 13.37
C GLN A 420 -5.02 26.82 11.86
N PRO A 421 -5.56 27.72 11.03
CA PRO A 421 -5.21 27.78 9.60
C PRO A 421 -3.70 27.98 9.42
N LEU A 422 -3.17 27.33 8.40
CA LEU A 422 -1.75 27.44 8.03
C LEU A 422 -1.54 28.58 7.03
#